data_9da524fba563edb4c7667a7a518f7d09
#
_entry.id   9da524fba563edb4c7667a7a518f7d09
#
_cell.length_a   1.000
_cell.length_b   1.000
_cell.length_c   1.000
_cell.angle_alpha   90.00
_cell.angle_beta   90.00
_cell.angle_gamma   90.00
#
_symmetry.space_group_name_H-M   'P 1'
#
loop_
_entity.id
_entity.type
_entity.pdbx_description
1 polymer ?
#
loop_
_entity_poly.entity_id
_entity_poly.type
_entity_poly.pdbx_seq_one_letter_code
_entity_poly.pdbx_strand_id
1 'polypeptide(L)'
;MSKNPEFPEVLPVFPLPRALLLPRARLPLHIFEPRYLAMIEDVMKTSHRLLGMIQPSEHEGKERLSAIGCAGKLTQFSETEDGRYMITITGVSRYRIGGEIEGFHPYRKFKVDWHGFDQDHGATEKDPKLDRKFFFDLLSKYLKRRGLSTDWESLRDADDELLINCLLYTSPS
;
A
#
# COMPACT_ATOMS: atom_id res chain seq x y z
N MET A 1 -16.60 -16.15 -15.17
CA MET A 1 -15.89 -16.08 -13.86
C MET A 1 -14.40 -16.16 -14.11
N SER A 2 -13.74 -15.05 -14.26
CA SER A 2 -12.30 -15.03 -14.46
C SER A 2 -11.65 -15.08 -13.07
N LYS A 3 -11.33 -16.28 -12.58
CA LYS A 3 -10.35 -16.44 -11.51
C LYS A 3 -9.02 -16.00 -12.14
N ASN A 4 -8.53 -14.86 -11.73
CA ASN A 4 -7.14 -14.52 -12.02
C ASN A 4 -6.28 -15.53 -11.24
N PRO A 5 -5.63 -16.50 -11.90
CA PRO A 5 -5.02 -17.66 -11.24
C PRO A 5 -3.80 -17.31 -10.35
N GLU A 6 -3.42 -16.04 -10.32
CA GLU A 6 -2.23 -15.56 -9.62
C GLU A 6 -2.50 -14.99 -8.23
N PHE A 7 -3.75 -14.71 -7.86
CA PHE A 7 -4.06 -14.08 -6.58
C PHE A 7 -4.60 -15.08 -5.55
N PRO A 8 -4.02 -15.08 -4.33
CA PRO A 8 -4.45 -15.97 -3.27
C PRO A 8 -5.81 -15.54 -2.69
N GLU A 9 -6.58 -16.51 -2.22
CA GLU A 9 -7.86 -16.26 -1.54
C GLU A 9 -7.68 -15.77 -0.08
N VAL A 10 -6.48 -15.93 0.46
CA VAL A 10 -6.11 -15.55 1.83
C VAL A 10 -4.82 -14.75 1.81
N LEU A 11 -4.82 -13.62 2.51
CA LEU A 11 -3.63 -12.79 2.69
C LEU A 11 -3.26 -12.64 4.16
N PRO A 12 -1.95 -12.64 4.49
CA PRO A 12 -1.48 -12.01 5.70
C PRO A 12 -1.74 -10.51 5.60
N VAL A 13 -2.30 -9.92 6.64
CA VAL A 13 -2.72 -8.52 6.64
C VAL A 13 -1.92 -7.73 7.66
N PHE A 14 -1.41 -6.61 7.22
CA PHE A 14 -0.65 -5.66 7.99
C PHE A 14 -1.47 -4.37 8.22
N PRO A 15 -2.17 -4.27 9.37
CA PRO A 15 -2.81 -3.02 9.76
C PRO A 15 -1.74 -1.98 10.11
N LEU A 16 -1.66 -0.92 9.36
CA LEU A 16 -0.69 0.14 9.60
C LEU A 16 -1.39 1.50 9.57
N PRO A 17 -1.52 2.18 10.71
CA PRO A 17 -2.10 3.51 10.76
C PRO A 17 -1.20 4.50 10.01
N ARG A 18 -1.80 5.45 9.33
CA ARG A 18 -1.11 6.52 8.60
C ARG A 18 -0.24 6.06 7.41
N ALA A 19 -0.33 4.80 7.00
CA ALA A 19 0.30 4.32 5.79
C ALA A 19 -0.78 3.88 4.81
N LEU A 20 -0.71 4.38 3.60
CA LEU A 20 -1.61 4.05 2.50
C LEU A 20 -0.80 3.45 1.37
N LEU A 21 -1.20 2.27 0.92
CA LEU A 21 -0.68 1.67 -0.30
C LEU A 21 -1.74 1.76 -1.39
N LEU A 22 -1.33 2.19 -2.56
CA LEU A 22 -2.17 2.23 -3.75
C LEU A 22 -1.58 1.32 -4.84
N PRO A 23 -2.40 0.83 -5.78
CA PRO A 23 -1.89 0.07 -6.93
C PRO A 23 -0.73 0.82 -7.60
N ARG A 24 0.32 0.10 -7.99
CA ARG A 24 1.54 0.59 -8.64
C ARG A 24 2.43 1.51 -7.79
N ALA A 25 1.96 1.96 -6.62
CA ALA A 25 2.76 2.75 -5.70
C ALA A 25 3.78 1.88 -4.95
N ARG A 26 4.87 2.48 -4.53
CA ARG A 26 5.93 1.84 -3.74
C ARG A 26 5.93 2.40 -2.33
N LEU A 27 5.97 1.51 -1.36
CA LEU A 27 6.00 1.87 0.06
C LEU A 27 7.20 1.20 0.73
N PRO A 28 8.23 1.97 1.10
CA PRO A 28 9.32 1.46 1.93
C PRO A 28 8.85 1.35 3.38
N LEU A 29 9.20 0.25 4.04
CA LEU A 29 8.85 -0.02 5.42
C LEU A 29 10.04 -0.53 6.19
N HIS A 30 10.13 -0.14 7.45
CA HIS A 30 11.08 -0.67 8.42
C HIS A 30 10.34 -1.58 9.40
N ILE A 31 10.59 -2.88 9.33
CA ILE A 31 9.92 -3.90 10.13
C ILE A 31 10.79 -4.28 11.32
N PHE A 32 10.25 -4.17 12.52
CA PHE A 32 10.96 -4.46 13.77
C PHE A 32 10.13 -5.27 14.77
N GLU A 33 8.80 -5.28 14.64
CA GLU A 33 7.95 -6.07 15.52
C GLU A 33 8.06 -7.56 15.17
N PRO A 34 8.29 -8.47 16.16
CA PRO A 34 8.50 -9.90 15.90
C PRO A 34 7.38 -10.56 15.08
N ARG A 35 6.12 -10.19 15.33
CA ARG A 35 4.98 -10.70 14.58
C ARG A 35 5.05 -10.35 13.09
N TYR A 36 5.54 -9.18 12.74
CA TYR A 36 5.67 -8.76 11.35
C TYR A 36 6.96 -9.25 10.70
N LEU A 37 8.03 -9.46 11.45
CA LEU A 37 9.21 -10.18 10.96
C LEU A 37 8.81 -11.59 10.51
N ALA A 38 8.08 -12.34 11.34
CA ALA A 38 7.55 -13.66 11.00
C ALA A 38 6.62 -13.61 9.77
N MET A 39 5.78 -12.59 9.67
CA MET A 39 4.91 -12.39 8.49
C MET A 39 5.72 -12.24 7.20
N ILE A 40 6.75 -11.41 7.21
CA ILE A 40 7.60 -11.18 6.04
C ILE A 40 8.35 -12.44 5.63
N GLU A 41 8.89 -13.20 6.60
CA GLU A 41 9.53 -14.49 6.33
C GLU A 41 8.58 -15.48 5.65
N ASP A 42 7.34 -15.56 6.12
CA ASP A 42 6.34 -16.44 5.54
C ASP A 42 5.91 -15.96 4.14
N VAL A 43 5.74 -14.65 3.95
CA VAL A 43 5.44 -14.06 2.63
C VAL A 43 6.55 -14.37 1.62
N MET A 44 7.81 -14.29 2.02
CA MET A 44 8.95 -14.62 1.14
C MET A 44 8.96 -16.07 0.68
N LYS A 45 8.39 -17.00 1.45
CA LYS A 45 8.27 -18.42 1.10
C LYS A 45 7.15 -18.69 0.10
N THR A 46 6.23 -17.75 -0.09
CA THR A 46 5.14 -17.90 -1.07
C THR A 46 5.58 -17.53 -2.49
N SER A 47 4.97 -18.16 -3.49
CA SER A 47 5.26 -17.85 -4.90
C SER A 47 4.81 -16.43 -5.32
N HIS A 48 3.72 -15.96 -4.75
CA HIS A 48 3.14 -14.65 -5.08
C HIS A 48 3.78 -13.49 -4.31
N ARG A 49 4.37 -13.72 -3.13
CA ARG A 49 4.98 -12.72 -2.25
C ARG A 49 4.08 -11.52 -1.94
N LEU A 50 2.78 -11.78 -1.76
CA LEU A 50 1.77 -10.76 -1.48
C LEU A 50 1.45 -10.67 0.00
N LEU A 51 1.26 -9.46 0.47
CA LEU A 51 0.68 -9.13 1.77
C LEU A 51 -0.35 -8.02 1.61
N GLY A 52 -1.33 -7.97 2.51
CA GLY A 52 -2.38 -6.96 2.47
C GLY A 52 -2.05 -5.80 3.40
N MET A 53 -1.99 -4.60 2.86
CA MET A 53 -2.00 -3.38 3.66
C MET A 53 -3.43 -2.91 3.88
N ILE A 54 -3.74 -2.50 5.10
CA ILE A 54 -5.06 -1.99 5.44
C ILE A 54 -4.95 -0.92 6.53
N GLN A 55 -5.84 0.04 6.49
CA GLN A 55 -5.90 1.04 7.55
C GLN A 55 -6.80 0.57 8.68
N PRO A 56 -6.32 0.61 9.93
CA PRO A 56 -7.19 0.49 11.08
C PRO A 56 -8.06 1.75 11.18
N SER A 57 -9.29 1.58 11.56
CA SER A 57 -10.23 2.66 11.89
C SER A 57 -10.72 2.46 13.30
N GLU A 58 -10.92 3.54 14.03
CA GLU A 58 -11.48 3.51 15.37
C GLU A 58 -12.96 3.93 15.28
N HIS A 59 -13.85 3.06 15.70
CA HIS A 59 -15.27 3.36 15.77
C HIS A 59 -15.82 2.88 17.10
N GLU A 60 -16.41 3.79 17.87
CA GLU A 60 -16.98 3.53 19.20
C GLU A 60 -15.99 2.86 20.19
N GLY A 61 -14.71 3.29 20.16
CA GLY A 61 -13.67 2.76 21.04
C GLY A 61 -13.23 1.31 20.70
N LYS A 62 -13.64 0.77 19.55
CA LYS A 62 -13.20 -0.53 19.05
C LYS A 62 -12.37 -0.36 17.79
N GLU A 63 -11.21 -1.00 17.78
CA GLU A 63 -10.38 -1.08 16.58
C GLU A 63 -11.10 -1.94 15.54
N ARG A 64 -11.34 -1.34 14.38
CA ARG A 64 -11.87 -2.02 13.18
C ARG A 64 -10.89 -1.83 12.03
N LEU A 65 -10.94 -2.71 11.07
CA LEU A 65 -10.23 -2.57 9.81
C LEU A 65 -11.13 -1.94 8.76
N SER A 66 -10.55 -1.14 7.87
CA SER A 66 -11.27 -0.65 6.70
C SER A 66 -11.78 -1.80 5.85
N ALA A 67 -12.89 -1.62 5.14
CA ALA A 67 -13.47 -2.67 4.31
C ALA A 67 -12.59 -3.01 3.09
N ILE A 68 -11.79 -2.05 2.63
CA ILE A 68 -10.93 -2.18 1.46
C ILE A 68 -9.50 -1.89 1.88
N GLY A 69 -8.59 -2.76 1.47
CA GLY A 69 -7.16 -2.60 1.57
C GLY A 69 -6.50 -2.69 0.20
N CYS A 70 -5.18 -2.61 0.17
CA CYS A 70 -4.39 -2.84 -1.04
C CYS A 70 -3.33 -3.91 -0.79
N ALA A 71 -3.29 -4.90 -1.65
CA ALA A 71 -2.25 -5.90 -1.64
C ALA A 71 -0.98 -5.35 -2.26
N GLY A 72 0.13 -5.60 -1.60
CA GLY A 72 1.45 -5.24 -2.09
C GLY A 72 2.32 -6.48 -2.27
N LYS A 73 3.11 -6.45 -3.33
CA LYS A 73 4.14 -7.45 -3.57
C LYS A 73 5.44 -7.01 -2.91
N LEU A 74 6.06 -7.90 -2.16
CA LEU A 74 7.40 -7.68 -1.62
C LEU A 74 8.41 -7.65 -2.76
N THR A 75 8.94 -6.47 -3.08
CA THR A 75 9.84 -6.26 -4.22
C THR A 75 11.28 -6.02 -3.82
N GLN A 76 11.53 -5.55 -2.60
CA GLN A 76 12.87 -5.38 -2.04
C GLN A 76 12.91 -5.85 -0.60
N PHE A 77 14.01 -6.48 -0.23
CA PHE A 77 14.26 -6.98 1.12
C PHE A 77 15.73 -6.80 1.47
N SER A 78 16.00 -6.30 2.66
CA SER A 78 17.31 -6.22 3.26
C SER A 78 17.18 -6.41 4.76
N GLU A 79 18.05 -7.22 5.34
CA GLU A 79 18.17 -7.37 6.79
C GLU A 79 19.25 -6.43 7.32
N THR A 80 18.96 -5.78 8.44
CA THR A 80 19.91 -4.92 9.14
C THR A 80 20.68 -5.74 10.19
N GLU A 81 21.85 -5.23 10.63
CA GLU A 81 22.73 -5.92 11.58
C GLU A 81 22.05 -6.25 12.92
N ASP A 82 21.00 -5.51 13.28
CA ASP A 82 20.23 -5.69 14.50
C ASP A 82 18.99 -6.61 14.30
N GLY A 83 18.89 -7.31 13.17
CA GLY A 83 17.84 -8.28 12.89
C GLY A 83 16.48 -7.67 12.51
N ARG A 84 16.46 -6.41 12.10
CA ARG A 84 15.28 -5.74 11.54
C ARG A 84 15.26 -5.88 10.02
N TYR A 85 14.09 -5.67 9.41
CA TYR A 85 13.95 -5.76 7.97
C TYR A 85 13.61 -4.40 7.35
N MET A 86 14.38 -4.03 6.35
CA MET A 86 14.06 -2.93 5.44
C MET A 86 13.44 -3.54 4.19
N ILE A 87 12.18 -3.26 3.94
CA ILE A 87 11.45 -3.81 2.80
C ILE A 87 10.86 -2.70 1.93
N THR A 88 10.61 -3.02 0.67
CA THR A 88 9.74 -2.23 -0.19
C THR A 88 8.63 -3.11 -0.70
N ILE A 89 7.41 -2.66 -0.55
CA ILE A 89 6.24 -3.27 -1.15
C ILE A 89 5.73 -2.40 -2.30
N THR A 90 5.32 -3.05 -3.38
CA THR A 90 4.72 -2.39 -4.54
C THR A 90 3.26 -2.80 -4.63
N GLY A 91 2.35 -1.84 -4.64
CA GLY A 91 0.93 -2.08 -4.73
C GLY A 91 0.56 -2.80 -6.01
N VAL A 92 -0.31 -3.79 -5.90
CA VAL A 92 -0.71 -4.65 -7.02
C VAL A 92 -2.19 -4.49 -7.31
N SER A 93 -3.03 -4.61 -6.30
CA SER A 93 -4.48 -4.52 -6.44
C SER A 93 -5.14 -4.21 -5.10
N ARG A 94 -6.21 -3.49 -5.15
CA ARG A 94 -7.12 -3.39 -4.01
C ARG A 94 -7.82 -4.73 -3.78
N TYR A 95 -8.23 -4.96 -2.57
CA TYR A 95 -9.02 -6.11 -2.16
C TYR A 95 -10.08 -5.69 -1.14
N ARG A 96 -11.15 -6.45 -1.08
CA ARG A 96 -12.16 -6.34 -0.02
C ARG A 96 -11.84 -7.37 1.06
N ILE A 97 -11.77 -6.92 2.32
CA ILE A 97 -11.49 -7.82 3.44
C ILE A 97 -12.71 -8.69 3.75
N GLY A 98 -12.48 -9.96 3.98
CA GLY A 98 -13.48 -10.94 4.39
C GLY A 98 -13.28 -11.40 5.83
N GLY A 99 -13.63 -12.64 6.11
CA GLY A 99 -13.48 -13.24 7.44
C GLY A 99 -12.02 -13.47 7.85
N GLU A 100 -11.72 -13.26 9.13
CA GLU A 100 -10.42 -13.57 9.71
C GLU A 100 -10.21 -15.08 9.78
N ILE A 101 -9.02 -15.54 9.47
CA ILE A 101 -8.60 -16.93 9.57
C ILE A 101 -7.87 -17.13 10.90
N GLU A 102 -8.44 -17.94 11.77
CA GLU A 102 -7.78 -18.34 13.00
C GLU A 102 -6.61 -19.30 12.74
N GLY A 103 -5.56 -19.20 13.54
CA GLY A 103 -4.38 -20.07 13.41
C GLY A 103 -3.26 -19.71 14.39
N PHE A 104 -2.19 -20.48 14.37
CA PHE A 104 -1.04 -20.33 15.27
C PHE A 104 0.02 -19.32 14.80
N HIS A 105 -0.28 -18.50 13.79
CA HIS A 105 0.64 -17.47 13.34
C HIS A 105 0.52 -16.21 14.21
N PRO A 106 1.60 -15.47 14.46
CA PRO A 106 1.59 -14.31 15.34
C PRO A 106 0.98 -13.05 14.68
N TYR A 107 0.59 -13.12 13.41
CA TYR A 107 -0.01 -12.05 12.63
C TYR A 107 -1.39 -12.47 12.10
N ARG A 108 -2.18 -11.50 11.66
CA ARG A 108 -3.56 -11.73 11.22
C ARG A 108 -3.62 -12.14 9.75
N LYS A 109 -4.48 -13.08 9.44
CA LYS A 109 -4.81 -13.51 8.06
C LYS A 109 -6.29 -13.36 7.81
N PHE A 110 -6.64 -12.98 6.60
CA PHE A 110 -8.03 -12.79 6.19
C PHE A 110 -8.30 -13.41 4.83
N LYS A 111 -9.52 -13.89 4.65
CA LYS A 111 -10.06 -14.11 3.32
C LYS A 111 -10.18 -12.78 2.61
N VAL A 112 -9.92 -12.75 1.32
CA VAL A 112 -9.96 -11.54 0.51
C VAL A 112 -10.73 -11.77 -0.78
N ASP A 113 -11.41 -10.74 -1.23
CA ASP A 113 -12.13 -10.72 -2.49
C ASP A 113 -11.53 -9.66 -3.41
N TRP A 114 -11.17 -10.06 -4.61
CA TRP A 114 -10.52 -9.23 -5.63
C TRP A 114 -11.50 -8.64 -6.65
N HIS A 115 -12.77 -9.01 -6.60
CA HIS A 115 -13.76 -8.56 -7.57
C HIS A 115 -14.00 -7.05 -7.53
N GLY A 116 -14.12 -6.47 -8.71
CA GLY A 116 -14.40 -5.03 -8.87
C GLY A 116 -13.17 -4.13 -8.88
N PHE A 117 -11.96 -4.71 -8.87
CA PHE A 117 -10.70 -3.98 -8.92
C PHE A 117 -9.84 -4.33 -10.15
N ASP A 118 -10.46 -4.79 -11.22
CA ASP A 118 -9.77 -5.25 -12.44
C ASP A 118 -8.90 -4.14 -13.09
N GLN A 119 -9.29 -2.89 -12.92
CA GLN A 119 -8.54 -1.73 -13.43
C GLN A 119 -7.19 -1.53 -12.73
N ASP A 120 -7.04 -2.06 -11.52
CA ASP A 120 -5.79 -1.95 -10.76
C ASP A 120 -4.62 -2.71 -11.43
N HIS A 121 -4.93 -3.67 -12.30
CA HIS A 121 -3.95 -4.50 -13.03
C HIS A 121 -3.48 -3.88 -14.36
N GLY A 122 -4.08 -2.77 -14.77
CA GLY A 122 -3.77 -2.09 -16.02
C GLY A 122 -2.51 -1.23 -15.96
N ALA A 123 -2.22 -0.57 -17.08
CA ALA A 123 -1.24 0.50 -17.11
C ALA A 123 -1.71 1.69 -16.25
N THR A 124 -0.74 2.55 -15.87
CA THR A 124 -1.04 3.82 -15.19
C THR A 124 -2.16 4.57 -15.88
N GLU A 125 -3.17 4.94 -15.11
CA GLU A 125 -4.29 5.72 -15.62
C GLU A 125 -3.83 7.15 -15.95
N LYS A 126 -4.22 7.62 -17.15
CA LYS A 126 -4.07 9.01 -17.51
C LYS A 126 -5.44 9.67 -17.47
N ASP A 127 -5.59 10.69 -16.66
CA ASP A 127 -6.81 11.50 -16.68
C ASP A 127 -6.65 12.63 -17.72
N PRO A 128 -7.32 12.57 -18.88
CA PRO A 128 -7.23 13.61 -19.90
C PRO A 128 -7.80 14.96 -19.44
N LYS A 129 -8.50 15.00 -18.32
CA LYS A 129 -9.06 16.21 -17.71
C LYS A 129 -8.17 16.80 -16.62
N LEU A 130 -7.07 16.13 -16.25
CA LEU A 130 -6.15 16.65 -15.24
C LEU A 130 -5.40 17.86 -15.80
N ASP A 131 -5.73 19.05 -15.28
CA ASP A 131 -4.95 20.27 -15.54
C ASP A 131 -3.66 20.24 -14.69
N ARG A 132 -2.60 19.70 -15.27
CA ARG A 132 -1.29 19.58 -14.61
C ARG A 132 -0.74 20.93 -14.15
N LYS A 133 -0.95 22.00 -14.92
CA LYS A 133 -0.47 23.35 -14.57
C LYS A 133 -1.17 23.83 -13.30
N PHE A 134 -2.48 23.75 -13.27
CA PHE A 134 -3.28 24.12 -12.10
C PHE A 134 -2.91 23.28 -10.87
N PHE A 135 -2.71 21.97 -11.07
CA PHE A 135 -2.26 21.06 -10.02
C PHE A 135 -0.91 21.49 -9.42
N PHE A 136 0.09 21.79 -10.26
CA PHE A 136 1.41 22.23 -9.78
C PHE A 136 1.37 23.59 -9.09
N ASP A 137 0.53 24.51 -9.53
CA ASP A 137 0.35 25.80 -8.88
C ASP A 137 -0.24 25.64 -7.47
N LEU A 138 -1.24 24.79 -7.32
CA LEU A 138 -1.82 24.47 -6.02
C LEU A 138 -0.81 23.76 -5.09
N LEU A 139 -0.10 22.77 -5.61
CA LEU A 139 0.92 22.03 -4.86
C LEU A 139 2.03 22.95 -4.37
N SER A 140 2.50 23.86 -5.23
CA SER A 140 3.51 24.85 -4.88
C SER A 140 3.06 25.76 -3.73
N LYS A 141 1.82 26.26 -3.79
CA LYS A 141 1.24 27.08 -2.72
C LYS A 141 1.11 26.29 -1.40
N TYR A 142 0.68 25.05 -1.49
CA TYR A 142 0.55 24.18 -0.32
C TYR A 142 1.91 23.92 0.35
N LEU A 143 2.92 23.50 -0.42
CA LEU A 143 4.26 23.22 0.10
C LEU A 143 4.92 24.46 0.72
N LYS A 144 4.79 25.64 0.08
CA LYS A 144 5.26 26.89 0.63
C LYS A 144 4.64 27.22 2.00
N ARG A 145 3.32 27.03 2.13
CA ARG A 145 2.62 27.27 3.41
C ARG A 145 3.08 26.32 4.52
N ARG A 146 3.53 25.13 4.17
CA ARG A 146 4.01 24.09 5.12
C ARG A 146 5.52 24.15 5.35
N GLY A 147 6.25 25.04 4.66
CA GLY A 147 7.71 25.11 4.74
C GLY A 147 8.39 23.86 4.17
N LEU A 148 7.72 23.17 3.24
CA LEU A 148 8.22 21.95 2.60
C LEU A 148 8.78 22.27 1.23
N SER A 149 9.81 21.55 0.83
CA SER A 149 10.41 21.60 -0.50
C SER A 149 10.28 20.23 -1.19
N THR A 150 10.28 20.26 -2.51
CA THR A 150 10.24 19.05 -3.32
C THR A 150 11.10 19.19 -4.56
N ASP A 151 11.48 18.07 -5.15
CA ASP A 151 12.14 18.01 -6.45
C ASP A 151 11.12 18.19 -7.58
N TRP A 152 11.03 19.41 -8.07
CA TRP A 152 10.08 19.80 -9.13
C TRP A 152 10.39 19.16 -10.48
N GLU A 153 11.67 18.86 -10.77
CA GLU A 153 12.06 18.25 -12.04
C GLU A 153 11.54 16.82 -12.12
N SER A 154 11.80 16.03 -11.09
CA SER A 154 11.28 14.66 -11.00
C SER A 154 9.75 14.59 -11.03
N LEU A 155 9.08 15.56 -10.41
CA LEU A 155 7.61 15.60 -10.42
C LEU A 155 7.00 15.98 -11.77
N ARG A 156 7.67 16.84 -12.55
CA ARG A 156 7.16 17.24 -13.88
C ARG A 156 7.12 16.09 -14.87
N ASP A 157 8.09 15.18 -14.77
CA ASP A 157 8.19 14.02 -15.65
C ASP A 157 7.40 12.81 -15.15
N ALA A 158 6.85 12.89 -13.93
CA ALA A 158 6.08 11.82 -13.33
C ALA A 158 4.71 11.64 -14.00
N ASP A 159 4.24 10.41 -14.05
CA ASP A 159 2.88 10.08 -14.45
C ASP A 159 1.83 10.73 -13.53
N ASP A 160 0.63 11.02 -14.04
CA ASP A 160 -0.45 11.64 -13.28
C ASP A 160 -0.79 10.87 -12.00
N GLU A 161 -0.81 9.56 -12.07
CA GLU A 161 -1.05 8.69 -10.93
C GLU A 161 0.03 8.82 -9.85
N LEU A 162 1.30 8.90 -10.25
CA LEU A 162 2.41 9.09 -9.32
C LEU A 162 2.33 10.45 -8.62
N LEU A 163 1.92 11.50 -9.34
CA LEU A 163 1.71 12.84 -8.76
C LEU A 163 0.63 12.83 -7.67
N ILE A 164 -0.50 12.18 -7.94
CA ILE A 164 -1.61 12.07 -6.98
C ILE A 164 -1.18 11.24 -5.77
N ASN A 165 -0.50 10.12 -5.99
CA ASN A 165 0.01 9.26 -4.93
C ASN A 165 1.01 9.97 -4.02
N CYS A 166 1.91 10.78 -4.56
CA CYS A 166 2.86 11.57 -3.77
C CYS A 166 2.15 12.50 -2.78
N LEU A 167 1.02 13.09 -3.16
CA LEU A 167 0.23 13.94 -2.25
C LEU A 167 -0.35 13.16 -1.09
N LEU A 168 -0.85 11.96 -1.35
CA LEU A 168 -1.43 11.09 -0.31
C LEU A 168 -0.39 10.63 0.71
N TYR A 169 0.86 10.44 0.29
CA TYR A 169 1.96 10.06 1.18
C TYR A 169 2.58 11.23 1.95
N THR A 170 2.48 12.44 1.42
CA THR A 170 3.09 13.65 2.03
C THR A 170 2.10 14.44 2.86
N SER A 171 0.82 14.15 2.79
CA SER A 171 -0.19 14.80 3.63
C SER A 171 -0.03 14.34 5.09
N PRO A 172 0.27 15.25 6.03
CA PRO A 172 0.16 14.91 7.43
C PRO A 172 -1.31 14.67 7.74
N SER A 173 -1.61 13.50 8.21
CA SER A 173 -2.92 13.13 8.76
C SER A 173 -3.20 13.91 10.05
#